data_32f8da7b42902c116026fc83d557d0b3
#
_entry.id   32f8da7b42902c116026fc83d557d0b3
#
_cell.length_a   1.000
_cell.length_b   1.000
_cell.length_c   1.000
_cell.angle_alpha   90.00
_cell.angle_beta   90.00
_cell.angle_gamma   90.00
#
_symmetry.space_group_name_H-M   'P 1'
#
loop_
_entity.id
_entity.type
_entity.pdbx_description
1 polymer ?
#
loop_
_entity_poly.entity_id
_entity_poly.type
_entity_poly.pdbx_seq_one_letter_code
_entity_poly.pdbx_strand_id
1 'polypeptide(L)'
;MYEGIRAIHDTSAGLISFVDSYRKFSALQKPSPEPFYLLDLLRQVERLGLVPPSISLTLQIEPSDLMIYADPNLIRQVLINLTRNAVQAIGEAEGRIHVRAYSSKEDHVFVHFSNNGPAIPANVAEQIFVPFFTTRSDGNGIGLSLSRQIMKLSGGSISLLQAGTGGWNTTFVLEFE
;
A
#
# COMPACT_ATOMS: atom_id res chain seq x y z
N MET A 1 1.78 35.90 18.80
CA MET A 1 2.48 36.08 17.50
C MET A 1 3.08 34.77 16.97
N TYR A 2 3.77 33.96 17.78
CA TYR A 2 4.36 32.68 17.35
C TYR A 2 3.34 31.61 16.93
N GLU A 3 2.17 31.54 17.56
CA GLU A 3 1.12 30.55 17.20
C GLU A 3 0.55 30.80 15.80
N GLY A 4 0.36 32.05 15.40
CA GLY A 4 -0.15 32.36 14.04
C GLY A 4 0.84 32.00 12.94
N ILE A 5 2.17 32.19 13.18
CA ILE A 5 3.21 31.82 12.22
C ILE A 5 3.29 30.28 12.09
N ARG A 6 3.16 29.57 13.21
CA ARG A 6 3.14 28.10 13.23
C ARG A 6 1.94 27.55 12.50
N ALA A 7 0.76 28.08 12.72
CA ALA A 7 -0.47 27.70 11.99
C ALA A 7 -0.34 27.93 10.49
N ILE A 8 0.24 29.05 10.06
CA ILE A 8 0.49 29.34 8.63
C ILE A 8 1.49 28.36 8.04
N HIS A 9 2.58 28.07 8.75
CA HIS A 9 3.59 27.09 8.32
C HIS A 9 2.97 25.69 8.14
N ASP A 10 2.22 25.22 9.13
CA ASP A 10 1.60 23.89 9.11
C ASP A 10 0.54 23.78 8.01
N THR A 11 -0.25 24.82 7.82
CA THR A 11 -1.23 24.91 6.71
C THR A 11 -0.53 24.90 5.35
N SER A 12 0.55 25.67 5.20
CA SER A 12 1.32 25.73 3.95
C SER A 12 2.00 24.41 3.63
N ALA A 13 2.59 23.74 4.61
CA ALA A 13 3.17 22.41 4.45
C ALA A 13 2.12 21.37 4.05
N GLY A 14 0.92 21.44 4.64
CA GLY A 14 -0.22 20.61 4.28
C GLY A 14 -0.67 20.84 2.83
N LEU A 15 -0.72 22.09 2.40
CA LEU A 15 -1.12 22.46 1.03
C LEU A 15 -0.10 21.99 -0.02
N ILE A 16 1.19 22.16 0.26
CA ILE A 16 2.27 21.68 -0.61
C ILE A 16 2.19 20.14 -0.75
N SER A 17 2.05 19.44 0.37
CA SER A 17 1.90 17.98 0.38
C SER A 17 0.65 17.52 -0.39
N PHE A 18 -0.45 18.27 -0.28
CA PHE A 18 -1.67 18.02 -1.05
C PHE A 18 -1.44 18.20 -2.56
N VAL A 19 -0.84 19.32 -2.97
CA VAL A 19 -0.55 19.58 -4.38
C VAL A 19 0.39 18.56 -4.99
N ASP A 20 1.44 18.16 -4.28
CA ASP A 20 2.38 17.11 -4.74
C ASP A 20 1.68 15.75 -4.87
N SER A 21 0.81 15.45 -3.94
CA SER A 21 0.01 14.22 -3.94
C SER A 21 -1.02 14.22 -5.07
N TYR A 22 -1.68 15.35 -5.30
CA TYR A 22 -2.60 15.54 -6.43
C TYR A 22 -1.87 15.43 -7.78
N ARG A 23 -0.67 16.02 -7.89
CA ARG A 23 0.17 15.89 -9.10
C ARG A 23 0.55 14.44 -9.35
N LYS A 24 0.95 13.67 -8.33
CA LYS A 24 1.24 12.23 -8.44
C LYS A 24 0.01 11.44 -8.88
N PHE A 25 -1.16 11.75 -8.33
CA PHE A 25 -2.42 11.13 -8.68
C PHE A 25 -2.85 11.46 -10.12
N SER A 26 -2.71 12.72 -10.53
CA SER A 26 -3.12 13.23 -11.85
C SER A 26 -2.11 12.93 -12.97
N ALA A 27 -0.83 12.73 -12.62
CA ALA A 27 0.27 12.54 -13.56
C ALA A 27 0.70 11.07 -13.71
N LEU A 28 -0.19 10.11 -13.44
CA LEU A 28 0.09 8.72 -13.77
C LEU A 28 0.39 8.62 -15.26
N GLN A 29 1.67 8.41 -15.56
CA GLN A 29 2.12 8.20 -16.93
C GLN A 29 1.47 6.94 -17.49
N LYS A 30 1.37 6.87 -18.82
CA LYS A 30 0.93 5.64 -19.49
C LYS A 30 1.79 4.47 -19.00
N PRO A 31 1.20 3.40 -18.42
CA PRO A 31 1.97 2.26 -17.92
C PRO A 31 2.87 1.68 -19.03
N SER A 32 4.06 1.24 -18.64
CA SER A 32 4.97 0.47 -19.48
C SER A 32 5.06 -0.95 -18.94
N PRO A 33 4.07 -1.83 -19.27
CA PRO A 33 4.02 -3.17 -18.70
C PRO A 33 5.13 -4.05 -19.27
N GLU A 34 5.76 -4.83 -18.41
CA GLU A 34 6.76 -5.84 -18.71
C GLU A 34 6.63 -7.02 -17.74
N PRO A 35 7.07 -8.23 -18.12
CA PRO A 35 7.10 -9.35 -17.20
C PRO A 35 8.22 -9.16 -16.17
N PHE A 36 7.92 -9.40 -14.90
CA PHE A 36 8.93 -9.39 -13.82
C PHE A 36 8.60 -10.40 -12.73
N TYR A 37 9.62 -10.83 -11.99
CA TYR A 37 9.44 -11.70 -10.84
C TYR A 37 8.97 -10.90 -9.61
N LEU A 38 7.83 -11.30 -9.04
CA LEU A 38 7.26 -10.60 -7.89
C LEU A 38 8.20 -10.60 -6.68
N LEU A 39 8.89 -11.71 -6.43
CA LEU A 39 9.82 -11.82 -5.32
C LEU A 39 10.96 -10.81 -5.41
N ASP A 40 11.48 -10.56 -6.62
CA ASP A 40 12.56 -9.60 -6.83
C ASP A 40 12.10 -8.17 -6.53
N LEU A 41 10.88 -7.83 -6.95
CA LEU A 41 10.29 -6.52 -6.66
C LEU A 41 10.04 -6.33 -5.17
N LEU A 42 9.50 -7.35 -4.47
CA LEU A 42 9.30 -7.32 -3.01
C LEU A 42 10.62 -7.14 -2.25
N ARG A 43 11.69 -7.84 -2.66
CA ARG A 43 13.03 -7.69 -2.07
C ARG A 43 13.61 -6.29 -2.32
N GLN A 44 13.33 -5.68 -3.48
CA GLN A 44 13.72 -4.28 -3.71
C GLN A 44 13.02 -3.33 -2.74
N VAL A 45 11.72 -3.53 -2.48
CA VAL A 45 10.96 -2.74 -1.50
C VAL A 45 11.47 -2.96 -0.07
N GLU A 46 11.78 -4.20 0.31
CA GLU A 46 12.38 -4.54 1.60
C GLU A 46 13.71 -3.79 1.83
N ARG A 47 14.59 -3.76 0.81
CA ARG A 47 15.89 -3.04 0.87
C ARG A 47 15.77 -1.52 1.03
N LEU A 48 14.58 -0.93 0.86
CA LEU A 48 14.36 0.50 1.14
C LEU A 48 14.39 0.82 2.65
N GLY A 49 14.40 -0.20 3.52
CA GLY A 49 14.47 -0.02 4.97
C GLY A 49 13.22 0.65 5.57
N LEU A 50 12.07 0.50 4.94
CA LEU A 50 10.81 1.11 5.39
C LEU A 50 10.25 0.43 6.65
N VAL A 51 10.62 -0.81 6.89
CA VAL A 51 10.16 -1.63 8.02
C VAL A 51 11.19 -1.53 9.13
N PRO A 52 10.84 -0.96 10.30
CA PRO A 52 11.78 -0.84 11.43
C PRO A 52 12.06 -2.21 12.06
N PRO A 53 13.17 -2.36 12.80
CA PRO A 53 13.56 -3.64 13.42
C PRO A 53 12.54 -4.23 14.40
N SER A 54 11.64 -3.41 14.96
CA SER A 54 10.54 -3.85 15.82
C SER A 54 9.44 -4.60 15.09
N ILE A 55 9.43 -4.55 13.75
CA ILE A 55 8.40 -5.18 12.91
C ILE A 55 9.06 -6.27 12.06
N SER A 56 8.58 -7.51 12.17
CA SER A 56 9.03 -8.59 11.31
C SER A 56 8.30 -8.58 9.98
N LEU A 57 9.04 -8.70 8.87
CA LEU A 57 8.50 -8.88 7.52
C LEU A 57 8.74 -10.31 7.05
N THR A 58 7.69 -10.99 6.62
CA THR A 58 7.77 -12.35 6.06
C THR A 58 7.23 -12.35 4.63
N LEU A 59 7.97 -12.94 3.69
CA LEU A 59 7.57 -13.10 2.29
C LEU A 59 7.37 -14.60 2.02
N GLN A 60 6.18 -14.97 1.54
CA GLN A 60 5.81 -16.33 1.14
C GLN A 60 5.23 -16.29 -0.28
N ILE A 61 6.02 -16.67 -1.27
CA ILE A 61 5.67 -16.61 -2.68
C ILE A 61 5.68 -18.02 -3.25
N GLU A 62 4.55 -18.45 -3.80
CA GLU A 62 4.34 -19.82 -4.31
C GLU A 62 3.69 -19.79 -5.71
N PRO A 63 4.39 -20.19 -6.76
CA PRO A 63 5.80 -20.62 -6.80
C PRO A 63 6.78 -19.45 -6.60
N SER A 64 8.03 -19.75 -6.23
CA SER A 64 9.04 -18.71 -5.95
C SER A 64 9.42 -17.86 -7.17
N ASP A 65 9.19 -18.38 -8.38
CA ASP A 65 9.38 -17.73 -9.68
C ASP A 65 8.09 -17.11 -10.24
N LEU A 66 7.13 -16.79 -9.35
CA LEU A 66 5.86 -16.17 -9.72
C LEU A 66 6.10 -14.86 -10.47
N MET A 67 5.59 -14.78 -11.70
CA MET A 67 5.71 -13.61 -12.58
C MET A 67 4.41 -12.81 -12.63
N ILE A 68 4.56 -11.50 -12.82
CA ILE A 68 3.45 -10.57 -13.06
C ILE A 68 3.79 -9.79 -14.34
N TYR A 69 2.76 -9.51 -15.17
CA TYR A 69 2.88 -8.64 -16.34
C TYR A 69 2.21 -7.29 -16.02
N ALA A 70 3.02 -6.31 -15.63
CA ALA A 70 2.57 -4.95 -15.27
C ALA A 70 3.76 -3.98 -15.34
N ASP A 71 3.51 -2.70 -15.09
CA ASP A 71 4.62 -1.74 -14.91
C ASP A 71 5.24 -1.92 -13.51
N PRO A 72 6.50 -2.41 -13.40
CA PRO A 72 7.12 -2.70 -12.13
C PRO A 72 7.31 -1.45 -11.25
N ASN A 73 7.43 -0.25 -11.83
CA ASN A 73 7.57 0.98 -11.07
C ASN A 73 6.25 1.37 -10.40
N LEU A 74 5.13 1.19 -11.11
CA LEU A 74 3.80 1.44 -10.57
C LEU A 74 3.46 0.42 -9.48
N ILE A 75 3.73 -0.88 -9.69
CA ILE A 75 3.48 -1.90 -8.66
C ILE A 75 4.40 -1.69 -7.45
N ARG A 76 5.66 -1.30 -7.65
CA ARG A 76 6.55 -0.90 -6.54
C ARG A 76 5.94 0.21 -5.70
N GLN A 77 5.31 1.21 -6.32
CA GLN A 77 4.65 2.30 -5.60
C GLN A 77 3.47 1.79 -4.75
N VAL A 78 2.67 0.84 -5.27
CA VAL A 78 1.60 0.18 -4.50
C VAL A 78 2.19 -0.53 -3.27
N LEU A 79 3.24 -1.35 -3.46
CA LEU A 79 3.87 -2.09 -2.37
C LEU A 79 4.48 -1.17 -1.31
N ILE A 80 5.16 -0.09 -1.71
CA ILE A 80 5.69 0.93 -0.79
C ILE A 80 4.56 1.56 0.03
N ASN A 81 3.45 1.90 -0.63
CA ASN A 81 2.31 2.49 0.05
C ASN A 81 1.68 1.53 1.08
N LEU A 82 1.48 0.26 0.71
CA LEU A 82 0.97 -0.76 1.64
C LEU A 82 1.94 -1.01 2.80
N THR A 83 3.25 -1.04 2.54
CA THR A 83 4.28 -1.18 3.58
C THR A 83 4.21 -0.02 4.57
N ARG A 84 4.17 1.22 4.08
CA ARG A 84 4.03 2.41 4.93
C ARG A 84 2.75 2.40 5.74
N ASN A 85 1.62 2.03 5.13
CA ASN A 85 0.35 1.93 5.82
C ASN A 85 0.40 0.90 6.96
N ALA A 86 1.01 -0.27 6.72
CA ALA A 86 1.17 -1.31 7.73
C ALA A 86 2.07 -0.87 8.89
N VAL A 87 3.26 -0.33 8.58
CA VAL A 87 4.20 0.17 9.59
C VAL A 87 3.55 1.26 10.44
N GLN A 88 2.87 2.18 9.80
CA GLN A 88 2.17 3.27 10.49
C GLN A 88 0.98 2.78 11.33
N ALA A 89 0.26 1.74 10.90
CA ALA A 89 -0.83 1.15 11.66
C ALA A 89 -0.31 0.40 12.91
N ILE A 90 0.83 -0.27 12.81
CA ILE A 90 1.50 -0.95 13.92
C ILE A 90 2.08 0.07 14.91
N GLY A 91 2.64 1.19 14.41
CA GLY A 91 3.25 2.24 15.22
C GLY A 91 4.58 1.80 15.84
N GLU A 92 4.80 2.17 17.11
CA GLU A 92 6.03 1.87 17.85
C GLU A 92 6.03 0.46 18.49
N ALA A 93 4.91 -0.25 18.42
CA ALA A 93 4.79 -1.59 19.00
C ALA A 93 5.57 -2.63 18.19
N GLU A 94 5.85 -3.77 18.79
CA GLU A 94 6.29 -4.96 18.07
C GLU A 94 5.17 -5.43 17.13
N GLY A 95 5.54 -5.72 15.89
CA GLY A 95 4.57 -6.04 14.88
C GLY A 95 5.03 -7.04 13.83
N ARG A 96 4.07 -7.43 13.00
CA ARG A 96 4.30 -8.39 11.92
C ARG A 96 3.62 -7.93 10.65
N ILE A 97 4.35 -8.03 9.54
CA ILE A 97 3.84 -7.86 8.18
C ILE A 97 4.10 -9.18 7.44
N HIS A 98 3.10 -9.69 6.75
CA HIS A 98 3.19 -10.91 5.96
C HIS A 98 2.70 -10.64 4.54
N VAL A 99 3.52 -10.94 3.57
CA VAL A 99 3.17 -10.87 2.16
C VAL A 99 3.14 -12.29 1.63
N ARG A 100 1.94 -12.76 1.28
CA ARG A 100 1.74 -14.06 0.65
C ARG A 100 1.26 -13.86 -0.78
N ALA A 101 1.92 -14.53 -1.75
CA ALA A 101 1.46 -14.51 -3.13
C ALA A 101 1.38 -15.91 -3.71
N TYR A 102 0.40 -16.11 -4.59
CA TYR A 102 0.16 -17.37 -5.27
C TYR A 102 -0.61 -17.14 -6.58
N SER A 103 -0.52 -18.08 -7.51
CA SER A 103 -1.41 -18.10 -8.67
C SER A 103 -2.61 -19.02 -8.43
N SER A 104 -3.77 -18.63 -8.97
CA SER A 104 -4.97 -19.48 -8.99
C SER A 104 -4.89 -20.47 -10.15
N LYS A 105 -5.89 -21.37 -10.22
CA LYS A 105 -6.04 -22.31 -11.36
C LYS A 105 -6.42 -21.62 -12.68
N GLU A 106 -6.84 -20.36 -12.61
CA GLU A 106 -7.25 -19.53 -13.73
C GLU A 106 -6.15 -18.51 -14.12
N ASP A 107 -4.92 -18.78 -13.70
CA ASP A 107 -3.71 -17.97 -13.93
C ASP A 107 -3.76 -16.54 -13.33
N HIS A 108 -4.73 -16.25 -12.46
CA HIS A 108 -4.73 -15.00 -11.71
C HIS A 108 -3.70 -15.05 -10.58
N VAL A 109 -2.96 -13.96 -10.40
CA VAL A 109 -2.02 -13.81 -9.30
C VAL A 109 -2.65 -13.01 -8.18
N PHE A 110 -2.65 -13.60 -6.97
CA PHE A 110 -3.11 -12.94 -5.74
C PHE A 110 -1.94 -12.61 -4.84
N VAL A 111 -1.90 -11.37 -4.33
CA VAL A 111 -0.94 -10.92 -3.34
C VAL A 111 -1.68 -10.44 -2.11
N HIS A 112 -1.58 -11.19 -1.01
CA HIS A 112 -2.14 -10.84 0.28
C HIS A 112 -1.09 -10.09 1.09
N PHE A 113 -1.32 -8.82 1.36
CA PHE A 113 -0.47 -7.97 2.17
C PHE A 113 -1.13 -7.76 3.53
N SER A 114 -0.65 -8.46 4.54
CA SER A 114 -1.28 -8.56 5.86
C SER A 114 -0.44 -7.91 6.94
N ASN A 115 -1.09 -7.31 7.95
CA ASN A 115 -0.42 -6.82 9.16
C ASN A 115 -1.28 -7.08 10.40
N ASN A 116 -0.63 -7.07 11.57
CA ASN A 116 -1.26 -7.24 12.87
C ASN A 116 -1.50 -5.92 13.63
N GLY A 117 -1.38 -4.78 12.98
CA GLY A 117 -1.81 -3.48 13.53
C GLY A 117 -3.33 -3.46 13.76
N PRO A 118 -3.90 -2.36 14.29
CA PRO A 118 -5.33 -2.22 14.48
C PRO A 118 -6.13 -2.52 13.22
N ALA A 119 -7.26 -3.22 13.37
CA ALA A 119 -8.17 -3.49 12.28
C ALA A 119 -8.80 -2.20 11.75
N ILE A 120 -9.07 -2.16 10.45
CA ILE A 120 -9.81 -1.05 9.84
C ILE A 120 -11.30 -1.24 10.20
N PRO A 121 -11.93 -0.26 10.88
CA PRO A 121 -13.34 -0.37 11.26
C PRO A 121 -14.26 -0.50 10.04
N ALA A 122 -15.29 -1.31 10.14
CA ALA A 122 -16.22 -1.58 9.02
C ALA A 122 -16.89 -0.31 8.46
N ASN A 123 -17.18 0.67 9.32
CA ASN A 123 -17.79 1.94 8.92
C ASN A 123 -16.89 2.85 8.07
N VAL A 124 -15.59 2.59 8.03
CA VAL A 124 -14.63 3.34 7.19
C VAL A 124 -14.05 2.49 6.06
N ALA A 125 -14.24 1.17 6.09
CA ALA A 125 -13.65 0.24 5.13
C ALA A 125 -13.99 0.56 3.66
N GLU A 126 -15.20 1.04 3.38
CA GLU A 126 -15.62 1.45 2.04
C GLU A 126 -14.98 2.77 1.60
N GLN A 127 -14.58 3.60 2.56
CA GLN A 127 -14.08 4.95 2.31
C GLN A 127 -12.55 5.02 2.17
N ILE A 128 -11.81 3.98 2.62
CA ILE A 128 -10.32 4.01 2.60
C ILE A 128 -9.71 4.17 1.21
N PHE A 129 -10.47 3.83 0.16
CA PHE A 129 -10.05 4.01 -1.23
C PHE A 129 -10.58 5.31 -1.87
N VAL A 130 -11.34 6.12 -1.13
CA VAL A 130 -11.80 7.44 -1.61
C VAL A 130 -10.62 8.41 -1.53
N PRO A 131 -10.31 9.17 -2.60
CA PRO A 131 -9.25 10.16 -2.56
C PRO A 131 -9.45 11.17 -1.42
N PHE A 132 -8.35 11.49 -0.73
CA PHE A 132 -8.30 12.44 0.40
C PHE A 132 -9.00 11.96 1.68
N PHE A 133 -9.59 10.78 1.68
CA PHE A 133 -10.10 10.19 2.91
C PHE A 133 -8.95 9.68 3.79
N THR A 134 -8.91 10.15 5.02
CA THR A 134 -7.93 9.70 6.03
C THR A 134 -8.53 9.79 7.43
N THR A 135 -8.21 8.81 8.25
CA THR A 135 -8.52 8.83 9.69
C THR A 135 -7.34 9.34 10.52
N ARG A 136 -6.26 9.77 9.87
CA ARG A 136 -4.98 10.15 10.48
C ARG A 136 -4.72 11.63 10.28
N SER A 137 -4.22 12.29 11.32
CA SER A 137 -3.88 13.71 11.30
C SER A 137 -2.72 14.08 10.37
N ASP A 138 -1.81 13.13 10.13
CA ASP A 138 -0.62 13.27 9.28
C ASP A 138 -0.76 12.64 7.89
N GLY A 139 -1.93 12.08 7.60
CA GLY A 139 -2.22 11.36 6.35
C GLY A 139 -2.82 12.26 5.27
N ASN A 140 -2.32 12.15 4.03
CA ASN A 140 -2.85 12.89 2.88
C ASN A 140 -4.08 12.20 2.24
N GLY A 141 -4.46 11.00 2.69
CA GLY A 141 -5.60 10.24 2.18
C GLY A 141 -5.52 9.85 0.70
N ILE A 142 -4.31 9.86 0.10
CA ILE A 142 -4.13 9.57 -1.34
C ILE A 142 -3.54 8.19 -1.60
N GLY A 143 -2.80 7.64 -0.63
CA GLY A 143 -2.04 6.42 -0.86
C GLY A 143 -2.89 5.26 -1.39
N LEU A 144 -3.97 4.89 -0.71
CA LEU A 144 -4.81 3.76 -1.11
C LEU A 144 -5.63 4.04 -2.37
N SER A 145 -6.11 5.27 -2.56
CA SER A 145 -6.81 5.66 -3.79
C SER A 145 -5.88 5.63 -5.01
N LEU A 146 -4.63 6.05 -4.85
CA LEU A 146 -3.59 5.93 -5.87
C LEU A 146 -3.25 4.47 -6.16
N SER A 147 -3.11 3.64 -5.11
CA SER A 147 -2.90 2.21 -5.28
C SER A 147 -4.03 1.56 -6.08
N ARG A 148 -5.29 1.91 -5.78
CA ARG A 148 -6.45 1.41 -6.52
C ARG A 148 -6.43 1.83 -8.00
N GLN A 149 -6.04 3.07 -8.28
CA GLN A 149 -5.91 3.56 -9.65
C GLN A 149 -4.78 2.83 -10.41
N ILE A 150 -3.62 2.64 -9.78
CA ILE A 150 -2.51 1.87 -10.37
C ILE A 150 -2.93 0.44 -10.67
N MET A 151 -3.56 -0.25 -9.72
CA MET A 151 -4.03 -1.61 -9.94
C MET A 151 -5.02 -1.70 -11.11
N LYS A 152 -5.97 -0.77 -11.18
CA LYS A 152 -6.91 -0.68 -12.31
C LYS A 152 -6.22 -0.44 -13.66
N LEU A 153 -5.20 0.42 -13.70
CA LEU A 153 -4.40 0.67 -14.91
C LEU A 153 -3.56 -0.55 -15.32
N SER A 154 -3.24 -1.42 -14.36
CA SER A 154 -2.48 -2.66 -14.56
C SER A 154 -3.39 -3.87 -14.89
N GLY A 155 -4.69 -3.67 -15.14
CA GLY A 155 -5.64 -4.74 -15.41
C GLY A 155 -6.06 -5.56 -14.19
N GLY A 156 -5.74 -5.08 -12.97
CA GLY A 156 -6.00 -5.81 -11.73
C GLY A 156 -6.88 -5.03 -10.76
N SER A 157 -6.94 -5.53 -9.52
CA SER A 157 -7.74 -4.93 -8.45
C SER A 157 -7.00 -4.87 -7.12
N ILE A 158 -7.46 -3.99 -6.22
CA ILE A 158 -7.09 -3.98 -4.81
C ILE A 158 -8.35 -3.96 -3.96
N SER A 159 -8.40 -4.81 -2.96
CA SER A 159 -9.50 -4.89 -2.00
C SER A 159 -8.99 -5.03 -0.57
N LEU A 160 -9.85 -4.75 0.40
CA LEU A 160 -9.62 -5.03 1.81
C LEU A 160 -10.38 -6.30 2.18
N LEU A 161 -9.67 -7.31 2.65
CA LEU A 161 -10.28 -8.50 3.22
C LEU A 161 -10.74 -8.18 4.65
N GLN A 162 -12.04 -8.24 4.88
CA GLN A 162 -12.59 -8.00 6.22
C GLN A 162 -12.29 -9.18 7.14
N ALA A 163 -11.78 -8.82 8.31
CA ALA A 163 -11.61 -9.61 9.53
C ALA A 163 -10.81 -10.91 9.48
N GLY A 164 -9.64 -10.87 10.09
CA GLY A 164 -9.15 -11.80 11.07
C GLY A 164 -8.99 -13.27 10.68
N THR A 165 -8.64 -13.64 9.45
CA THR A 165 -8.19 -14.99 9.15
C THR A 165 -6.69 -15.13 9.49
N GLY A 166 -6.34 -16.08 10.36
CA GLY A 166 -4.94 -16.44 10.62
C GLY A 166 -4.15 -15.49 11.54
N GLY A 167 -4.84 -14.66 12.36
CA GLY A 167 -4.17 -13.74 13.30
C GLY A 167 -3.72 -12.42 12.68
N TRP A 168 -4.24 -12.08 11.51
CA TRP A 168 -4.03 -10.81 10.81
C TRP A 168 -5.26 -9.92 10.96
N ASN A 169 -5.07 -8.68 11.39
CA ASN A 169 -6.17 -7.75 11.64
C ASN A 169 -6.55 -6.94 10.38
N THR A 170 -5.58 -6.76 9.48
CA THR A 170 -5.78 -6.06 8.20
C THR A 170 -5.08 -6.84 7.10
N THR A 171 -5.77 -7.12 6.00
CA THR A 171 -5.21 -7.74 4.80
C THR A 171 -5.71 -7.03 3.56
N PHE A 172 -4.80 -6.44 2.80
CA PHE A 172 -5.07 -5.98 1.44
C PHE A 172 -4.79 -7.12 0.46
N VAL A 173 -5.69 -7.29 -0.50
CA VAL A 173 -5.53 -8.28 -1.58
C VAL A 173 -5.34 -7.52 -2.87
N LEU A 174 -4.21 -7.75 -3.55
CA LEU A 174 -3.97 -7.34 -4.92
C LEU A 174 -4.25 -8.55 -5.82
N GLU A 175 -4.97 -8.34 -6.89
CA GLU A 175 -5.29 -9.34 -7.90
C GLU A 175 -4.78 -8.84 -9.25
N PHE A 176 -4.10 -9.71 -9.98
CA PHE A 176 -3.61 -9.49 -11.34
C PHE A 176 -4.20 -10.57 -12.24
N GLU A 177 -4.73 -10.15 -13.40
CA GLU A 177 -5.25 -11.01 -14.47
C GLU A 177 -4.19 -11.34 -15.52
#